data_27306b0d8f705c05e1c99b6660845b47
#
_entry.id   27306b0d8f705c05e1c99b6660845b47
#
_cell.length_a   1.000
_cell.length_b   1.000
_cell.length_c   1.000
_cell.angle_alpha   90.00
_cell.angle_beta   90.00
_cell.angle_gamma   90.00
#
_symmetry.space_group_name_H-M   'P 1'
#
loop_
_entity.id
_entity.type
_entity.pdbx_description
1 polymer ?
#
loop_
_entity_poly.entity_id
_entity_poly.type
_entity_poly.pdbx_seq_one_letter_code
_entity_poly.pdbx_strand_id
1 'polypeptide(L)'
;MVRLMLAAAFSLLIASPAALAADAKQMDENKKIVAAFYDAAVNQKDFEKASQYLGARYTQHNPLAADGREGFKSFITFLKDKFPNNRSEIKRIFADGDYVIVHVHAVREPGTRGNAIVDIFKLENGKVVEHWDVIQPIPEKAANDNGMF
;
A
#
# COMPACT_ATOMS: atom_id res chain seq x y z
N MET A 1 -0.75 18.93 60.69
CA MET A 1 -0.65 18.05 59.51
C MET A 1 -1.05 18.87 58.26
N VAL A 2 -0.08 19.34 57.48
CA VAL A 2 -0.34 20.12 56.26
C VAL A 2 -0.38 19.12 55.12
N ARG A 3 -1.53 18.97 54.45
CA ARG A 3 -1.67 18.17 53.24
C ARG A 3 -1.16 18.97 52.02
N LEU A 4 -0.02 18.58 51.49
CA LEU A 4 0.50 19.08 50.23
C LEU A 4 -0.34 18.48 49.10
N MET A 5 -1.18 19.28 48.44
CA MET A 5 -1.84 18.87 47.20
C MET A 5 -0.86 19.06 46.05
N LEU A 6 -0.42 17.94 45.46
CA LEU A 6 0.35 17.92 44.21
C LEU A 6 -0.63 18.16 43.05
N ALA A 7 -0.60 19.35 42.46
CA ALA A 7 -1.32 19.63 41.24
C ALA A 7 -0.50 19.05 40.06
N ALA A 8 -0.96 17.96 39.46
CA ALA A 8 -0.41 17.45 38.23
C ALA A 8 -0.84 18.36 37.06
N ALA A 9 0.08 19.14 36.53
CA ALA A 9 -0.14 19.91 35.33
C ALA A 9 -0.13 18.96 34.12
N PHE A 10 -1.27 18.69 33.51
CA PHE A 10 -1.41 17.94 32.27
C PHE A 10 -1.09 18.92 31.13
N SER A 11 0.14 18.86 30.59
CA SER A 11 0.53 19.62 29.39
C SER A 11 -0.11 18.97 28.15
N LEU A 12 -1.14 19.59 27.60
CA LEU A 12 -1.73 19.19 26.32
C LEU A 12 -0.76 19.61 25.20
N LEU A 13 -0.03 18.65 24.63
CA LEU A 13 0.77 18.87 23.42
C LEU A 13 -0.18 19.03 22.22
N ILE A 14 -0.47 20.28 21.86
CA ILE A 14 -1.19 20.60 20.62
C ILE A 14 -0.15 20.69 19.50
N ALA A 15 -0.25 19.82 18.47
CA ALA A 15 0.59 19.90 17.30
C ALA A 15 0.40 21.27 16.61
N SER A 16 1.49 21.88 16.15
CA SER A 16 1.41 23.17 15.45
C SER A 16 0.77 23.00 14.07
N PRO A 17 0.05 24.02 13.56
CA PRO A 17 -0.50 23.96 12.19
C PRO A 17 0.54 23.65 11.11
N ALA A 18 1.79 24.08 11.31
CA ALA A 18 2.90 23.81 10.39
C ALA A 18 3.31 22.32 10.43
N ALA A 19 3.29 21.67 11.60
CA ALA A 19 3.55 20.23 11.71
C ALA A 19 2.46 19.40 11.00
N LEU A 20 1.19 19.73 11.24
CA LEU A 20 0.07 19.06 10.55
C LEU A 20 0.12 19.22 9.03
N ALA A 21 0.52 20.40 8.53
CA ALA A 21 0.69 20.62 7.10
C ALA A 21 1.88 19.85 6.51
N ALA A 22 2.97 19.68 7.26
CA ALA A 22 4.11 18.87 6.86
C ALA A 22 3.74 17.39 6.76
N ASP A 23 3.00 16.88 7.74
CA ASP A 23 2.51 15.49 7.75
C ASP A 23 1.56 15.22 6.57
N ALA A 24 0.63 16.14 6.29
CA ALA A 24 -0.28 16.03 5.16
C ALA A 24 0.47 15.98 3.81
N LYS A 25 1.49 16.83 3.65
CA LYS A 25 2.35 16.81 2.45
C LYS A 25 3.11 15.50 2.31
N GLN A 26 3.66 14.97 3.40
CA GLN A 26 4.37 13.68 3.39
C GLN A 26 3.44 12.55 2.98
N MET A 27 2.22 12.50 3.52
CA MET A 27 1.21 11.51 3.14
C MET A 27 0.84 11.60 1.65
N ASP A 28 0.71 12.81 1.09
CA ASP A 28 0.44 12.99 -0.33
C ASP A 28 1.60 12.51 -1.23
N GLU A 29 2.84 12.75 -0.82
CA GLU A 29 4.01 12.21 -1.52
C GLU A 29 4.08 10.68 -1.40
N ASN A 30 3.81 10.10 -0.24
CA ASN A 30 3.77 8.66 -0.04
C ASN A 30 2.72 7.99 -0.95
N LYS A 31 1.54 8.58 -1.12
CA LYS A 31 0.52 8.09 -2.08
C LYS A 31 1.02 8.08 -3.52
N LYS A 32 1.71 9.14 -3.96
CA LYS A 32 2.29 9.21 -5.30
C LYS A 32 3.38 8.16 -5.52
N ILE A 33 4.24 7.96 -4.53
CA ILE A 33 5.30 6.94 -4.55
C ILE A 33 4.69 5.55 -4.73
N VAL A 34 3.69 5.21 -3.89
CA VAL A 34 3.03 3.89 -3.96
C VAL A 34 2.28 3.70 -5.28
N ALA A 35 1.58 4.71 -5.78
CA ALA A 35 0.90 4.62 -7.07
C ALA A 35 1.88 4.35 -8.23
N ALA A 36 3.02 5.05 -8.24
CA ALA A 36 4.07 4.87 -9.25
C ALA A 36 4.77 3.51 -9.12
N PHE A 37 5.07 3.08 -7.89
CA PHE A 37 5.61 1.76 -7.58
C PHE A 37 4.69 0.65 -8.08
N TYR A 38 3.40 0.74 -7.73
CA TYR A 38 2.39 -0.24 -8.10
C TYR A 38 2.24 -0.36 -9.63
N ASP A 39 2.15 0.76 -10.32
CA ASP A 39 2.06 0.78 -11.77
C ASP A 39 3.30 0.16 -12.44
N ALA A 40 4.51 0.54 -12.01
CA ALA A 40 5.76 -0.02 -12.52
C ALA A 40 5.85 -1.53 -12.28
N ALA A 41 5.46 -2.01 -11.07
CA ALA A 41 5.55 -3.42 -10.70
C ALA A 41 4.51 -4.28 -11.41
N VAL A 42 3.23 -3.88 -11.35
CA VAL A 42 2.09 -4.74 -11.69
C VAL A 42 1.64 -4.53 -13.13
N ASN A 43 1.50 -3.28 -13.58
CA ASN A 43 1.03 -2.99 -14.93
C ASN A 43 2.15 -3.02 -15.97
N GLN A 44 3.27 -2.34 -15.70
CA GLN A 44 4.41 -2.30 -16.60
C GLN A 44 5.28 -3.56 -16.51
N LYS A 45 5.25 -4.27 -15.35
CA LYS A 45 6.06 -5.46 -15.07
C LYS A 45 7.56 -5.19 -15.26
N ASP A 46 7.97 -4.00 -14.86
CA ASP A 46 9.33 -3.49 -14.95
C ASP A 46 9.98 -3.50 -13.55
N PHE A 47 10.75 -4.54 -13.28
CA PHE A 47 11.45 -4.69 -11.99
C PHE A 47 12.46 -3.56 -11.77
N GLU A 48 13.22 -3.18 -12.79
CA GLU A 48 14.26 -2.15 -12.63
C GLU A 48 13.64 -0.80 -12.24
N LYS A 49 12.55 -0.44 -12.88
CA LYS A 49 11.78 0.77 -12.55
C LYS A 49 11.12 0.67 -11.18
N ALA A 50 10.42 -0.42 -10.89
CA ALA A 50 9.73 -0.63 -9.62
C ALA A 50 10.72 -0.67 -8.45
N SER A 51 11.87 -1.32 -8.63
CA SER A 51 12.88 -1.48 -7.59
C SER A 51 13.52 -0.17 -7.11
N GLN A 52 13.41 0.90 -7.88
CA GLN A 52 13.87 2.24 -7.46
C GLN A 52 13.06 2.79 -6.30
N TYR A 53 11.84 2.32 -6.10
CA TYR A 53 10.97 2.71 -4.99
C TYR A 53 11.18 1.85 -3.73
N LEU A 54 11.89 0.70 -3.83
CA LEU A 54 12.16 -0.16 -2.67
C LEU A 54 13.25 0.44 -1.78
N GLY A 55 13.09 0.24 -0.47
CA GLY A 55 14.12 0.51 0.53
C GLY A 55 15.23 -0.54 0.52
N ALA A 56 16.16 -0.40 1.46
CA ALA A 56 17.25 -1.34 1.66
C ALA A 56 16.75 -2.74 2.08
N ARG A 57 15.61 -2.80 2.75
CA ARG A 57 14.85 -4.02 3.04
C ARG A 57 13.49 -3.95 2.37
N TYR A 58 12.90 -5.09 2.10
CA TYR A 58 11.50 -5.23 1.68
C TYR A 58 10.94 -6.50 2.31
N THR A 59 10.05 -6.33 3.27
CA THR A 59 9.41 -7.45 3.97
C THR A 59 8.05 -7.73 3.36
N GLN A 60 7.82 -8.98 2.98
CA GLN A 60 6.59 -9.42 2.32
C GLN A 60 5.75 -10.29 3.27
N HIS A 61 4.48 -9.91 3.46
CA HIS A 61 3.54 -10.65 4.30
C HIS A 61 2.49 -11.46 3.52
N ASN A 62 2.43 -11.36 2.20
CA ASN A 62 1.61 -12.25 1.40
C ASN A 62 2.20 -13.67 1.47
N PRO A 63 1.46 -14.68 1.97
CA PRO A 63 1.98 -16.04 2.14
C PRO A 63 2.30 -16.76 0.84
N LEU A 64 1.87 -16.21 -0.32
CA LEU A 64 2.10 -16.79 -1.64
C LEU A 64 3.27 -16.12 -2.37
N ALA A 65 3.92 -15.11 -1.78
CA ALA A 65 5.04 -14.40 -2.36
C ALA A 65 6.30 -14.58 -1.50
N ALA A 66 7.43 -14.83 -2.14
CA ALA A 66 8.71 -14.93 -1.43
C ALA A 66 9.13 -13.55 -0.89
N ASP A 67 9.84 -13.56 0.24
CA ASP A 67 10.31 -12.36 0.92
C ASP A 67 11.48 -11.67 0.18
N GLY A 68 11.64 -10.39 0.47
CA GLY A 68 12.78 -9.58 0.04
C GLY A 68 12.76 -9.17 -1.43
N ARG A 69 13.82 -8.48 -1.83
CA ARG A 69 13.97 -7.92 -3.17
C ARG A 69 13.95 -8.98 -4.28
N GLU A 70 14.57 -10.14 -4.05
CA GLU A 70 14.59 -11.24 -5.02
C GLU A 70 13.21 -11.92 -5.11
N GLY A 71 12.48 -12.04 -4.00
CA GLY A 71 11.10 -12.50 -4.00
C GLY A 71 10.19 -11.57 -4.82
N PHE A 72 10.36 -10.26 -4.65
CA PHE A 72 9.65 -9.26 -5.44
C PHE A 72 9.97 -9.33 -6.93
N LYS A 73 11.26 -9.52 -7.29
CA LYS A 73 11.68 -9.74 -8.68
C LYS A 73 11.02 -10.98 -9.30
N SER A 74 10.99 -12.07 -8.53
CA SER A 74 10.36 -13.32 -8.95
C SER A 74 8.86 -13.14 -9.19
N PHE A 75 8.17 -12.36 -8.35
CA PHE A 75 6.76 -12.03 -8.54
C PHE A 75 6.52 -11.23 -9.84
N ILE A 76 7.34 -10.22 -10.13
CA ILE A 76 7.21 -9.45 -11.38
C ILE A 76 7.46 -10.35 -12.61
N THR A 77 8.48 -11.21 -12.53
CA THR A 77 8.77 -12.18 -13.60
C THR A 77 7.58 -13.12 -13.81
N PHE A 78 7.02 -13.66 -12.74
CA PHE A 78 5.82 -14.49 -12.79
C PHE A 78 4.65 -13.77 -13.47
N LEU A 79 4.39 -12.50 -13.13
CA LEU A 79 3.33 -11.72 -13.77
C LEU A 79 3.59 -11.52 -15.27
N LYS A 80 4.84 -11.25 -15.63
CA LYS A 80 5.24 -11.04 -17.03
C LYS A 80 5.05 -12.31 -17.88
N ASP A 81 5.42 -13.46 -17.33
CA ASP A 81 5.41 -14.73 -18.03
C ASP A 81 4.01 -15.37 -18.09
N LYS A 82 3.27 -15.30 -16.99
CA LYS A 82 1.97 -15.99 -16.87
C LYS A 82 0.77 -15.09 -17.18
N PHE A 83 0.89 -13.80 -16.91
CA PHE A 83 -0.21 -12.84 -17.04
C PHE A 83 0.24 -11.57 -17.79
N PRO A 84 0.76 -11.68 -19.03
CA PRO A 84 1.30 -10.53 -19.77
C PRO A 84 0.27 -9.41 -19.97
N ASN A 85 -1.01 -9.77 -20.03
CA ASN A 85 -2.12 -8.84 -20.27
C ASN A 85 -2.85 -8.44 -18.98
N ASN A 86 -2.32 -8.75 -17.79
CA ASN A 86 -2.97 -8.31 -16.55
C ASN A 86 -3.09 -6.79 -16.50
N ARG A 87 -4.15 -6.33 -15.85
CA ARG A 87 -4.40 -4.92 -15.55
C ARG A 87 -4.85 -4.80 -14.10
N SER A 88 -4.32 -3.79 -13.43
CA SER A 88 -4.72 -3.43 -12.09
C SER A 88 -5.00 -1.94 -12.05
N GLU A 89 -6.14 -1.57 -11.49
CA GLU A 89 -6.59 -0.20 -11.34
C GLU A 89 -6.77 0.13 -9.86
N ILE A 90 -6.05 1.13 -9.37
CA ILE A 90 -6.25 1.65 -8.02
C ILE A 90 -7.56 2.44 -8.00
N LYS A 91 -8.57 1.93 -7.29
CA LYS A 91 -9.88 2.58 -7.13
C LYS A 91 -9.87 3.63 -6.02
N ARG A 92 -9.12 3.40 -4.96
CA ARG A 92 -8.94 4.32 -3.82
C ARG A 92 -7.54 4.21 -3.28
N ILE A 93 -7.00 5.33 -2.80
CA ILE A 93 -5.71 5.40 -2.14
C ILE A 93 -5.82 6.31 -0.91
N PHE A 94 -5.34 5.82 0.22
CA PHE A 94 -5.32 6.51 1.49
C PHE A 94 -3.92 6.47 2.07
N ALA A 95 -3.59 7.43 2.95
CA ALA A 95 -2.35 7.41 3.72
C ALA A 95 -2.62 7.79 5.16
N ASP A 96 -1.91 7.14 6.08
CA ASP A 96 -1.86 7.46 7.50
C ASP A 96 -0.40 7.33 7.97
N GLY A 97 0.24 8.47 8.22
CA GLY A 97 1.67 8.54 8.50
C GLY A 97 2.51 7.88 7.40
N ASP A 98 3.25 6.87 7.79
CA ASP A 98 4.13 6.10 6.89
C ASP A 98 3.41 4.97 6.13
N TYR A 99 2.12 4.77 6.35
CA TYR A 99 1.36 3.72 5.69
C TYR A 99 0.53 4.27 4.55
N VAL A 100 0.50 3.54 3.44
CA VAL A 100 -0.38 3.79 2.29
C VAL A 100 -1.21 2.56 2.04
N ILE A 101 -2.52 2.75 1.93
CA ILE A 101 -3.50 1.70 1.66
C ILE A 101 -4.10 1.95 0.29
N VAL A 102 -4.11 0.94 -0.56
CA VAL A 102 -4.76 1.00 -1.88
C VAL A 102 -5.86 -0.05 -1.97
N HIS A 103 -7.01 0.34 -2.52
CA HIS A 103 -8.07 -0.56 -2.90
C HIS A 103 -8.05 -0.72 -4.41
N VAL A 104 -7.84 -1.94 -4.88
CA VAL A 104 -7.46 -2.23 -6.27
C VAL A 104 -8.43 -3.20 -6.92
N HIS A 105 -8.80 -2.95 -8.18
CA HIS A 105 -9.37 -3.93 -9.08
C HIS A 105 -8.25 -4.57 -9.92
N ALA A 106 -7.94 -5.83 -9.64
CA ALA A 106 -6.90 -6.58 -10.35
C ALA A 106 -7.52 -7.63 -11.27
N VAL A 107 -7.29 -7.51 -12.58
CA VAL A 107 -7.72 -8.46 -13.61
C VAL A 107 -6.48 -9.10 -14.20
N ARG A 108 -6.17 -10.33 -13.80
CA ARG A 108 -5.02 -11.07 -14.33
C ARG A 108 -5.24 -11.55 -15.76
N GLU A 109 -6.42 -12.06 -16.04
CA GLU A 109 -6.81 -12.57 -17.37
C GLU A 109 -7.94 -11.70 -17.93
N PRO A 110 -7.77 -11.08 -19.09
CA PRO A 110 -8.81 -10.30 -19.75
C PRO A 110 -10.11 -11.10 -19.88
N GLY A 111 -11.25 -10.44 -19.64
CA GLY A 111 -12.56 -11.07 -19.69
C GLY A 111 -13.02 -11.74 -18.39
N THR A 112 -12.13 -11.89 -17.39
CA THR A 112 -12.53 -12.33 -16.05
C THR A 112 -12.98 -11.16 -15.19
N ARG A 113 -13.69 -11.45 -14.09
CA ARG A 113 -14.10 -10.43 -13.12
C ARG A 113 -12.92 -9.89 -12.31
N GLY A 114 -11.87 -10.71 -12.14
CA GLY A 114 -10.69 -10.38 -11.34
C GLY A 114 -10.92 -10.45 -9.83
N ASN A 115 -10.13 -9.68 -9.12
CA ASN A 115 -10.11 -9.63 -7.66
C ASN A 115 -10.22 -8.19 -7.16
N ALA A 116 -10.88 -8.03 -6.02
CA ALA A 116 -10.72 -6.86 -5.17
C ALA A 116 -9.54 -7.13 -4.23
N ILE A 117 -8.59 -6.22 -4.18
CA ILE A 117 -7.39 -6.33 -3.34
C ILE A 117 -7.31 -5.09 -2.45
N VAL A 118 -6.96 -5.30 -1.19
CA VAL A 118 -6.51 -4.23 -0.31
C VAL A 118 -5.04 -4.48 -0.04
N ASP A 119 -4.17 -3.65 -0.62
CA ASP A 119 -2.75 -3.67 -0.33
C ASP A 119 -2.42 -2.58 0.70
N ILE A 120 -1.52 -2.90 1.62
CA ILE A 120 -0.97 -1.97 2.61
C ILE A 120 0.54 -1.93 2.40
N PHE A 121 1.08 -0.73 2.25
CA PHE A 121 2.51 -0.48 2.11
C PHE A 121 2.99 0.38 3.26
N LYS A 122 4.13 0.01 3.85
CA LYS A 122 4.86 0.88 4.77
C LYS A 122 6.04 1.52 4.04
N LEU A 123 6.23 2.81 4.26
CA LEU A 123 7.34 3.55 3.71
C LEU A 123 8.30 4.00 4.82
N GLU A 124 9.58 4.06 4.49
CA GLU A 124 10.63 4.69 5.29
C GLU A 124 11.46 5.58 4.37
N ASN A 125 11.57 6.86 4.68
CA ASN A 125 12.32 7.85 3.88
C ASN A 125 11.91 7.85 2.38
N GLY A 126 10.59 7.76 2.11
CA GLY A 126 10.06 7.74 0.75
C GLY A 126 10.33 6.45 -0.03
N LYS A 127 10.63 5.36 0.65
CA LYS A 127 10.86 4.02 0.06
C LYS A 127 9.92 3.00 0.67
N VAL A 128 9.37 2.13 -0.15
CA VAL A 128 8.56 0.99 0.27
C VAL A 128 9.45 -0.05 0.94
N VAL A 129 9.15 -0.39 2.19
CA VAL A 129 9.94 -1.33 3.00
C VAL A 129 9.16 -2.55 3.44
N GLU A 130 7.81 -2.51 3.36
CA GLU A 130 6.98 -3.60 3.87
C GLU A 130 5.62 -3.61 3.16
N HIS A 131 5.04 -4.79 2.95
CA HIS A 131 3.81 -5.00 2.21
C HIS A 131 2.95 -6.11 2.79
N TRP A 132 1.65 -5.84 2.91
CA TRP A 132 0.57 -6.80 3.22
C TRP A 132 -0.51 -6.68 2.17
N ASP A 133 -1.26 -7.74 1.95
CA ASP A 133 -2.47 -7.70 1.14
C ASP A 133 -3.57 -8.63 1.63
N VAL A 134 -4.78 -8.31 1.23
CA VAL A 134 -5.96 -9.18 1.32
C VAL A 134 -6.61 -9.24 -0.04
N ILE A 135 -6.77 -10.43 -0.57
CA ILE A 135 -7.29 -10.68 -1.91
C ILE A 135 -8.64 -11.38 -1.83
N GLN A 136 -9.65 -10.80 -2.45
CA GLN A 136 -10.97 -11.38 -2.56
C GLN A 136 -11.38 -11.52 -4.03
N PRO A 137 -11.68 -12.73 -4.53
CA PRO A 137 -12.27 -12.90 -5.86
C PRO A 137 -13.61 -12.19 -5.97
N ILE A 138 -13.86 -11.54 -7.12
CA ILE A 138 -15.14 -10.92 -7.41
C ILE A 138 -16.14 -12.02 -7.80
N PRO A 139 -17.22 -12.23 -7.03
CA PRO A 139 -18.14 -13.34 -7.26
C PRO A 139 -18.98 -13.15 -8.52
N GLU A 140 -19.44 -14.25 -9.11
CA GLU A 140 -20.40 -14.21 -10.22
C GLU A 140 -21.77 -13.68 -9.79
N LYS A 141 -22.19 -14.06 -8.57
CA LYS A 141 -23.43 -13.62 -7.94
C LYS A 141 -23.11 -12.98 -6.60
N ALA A 142 -23.60 -11.77 -6.42
CA ALA A 142 -23.51 -11.04 -5.16
C ALA A 142 -24.88 -11.02 -4.46
N ALA A 143 -24.88 -10.81 -3.15
CA ALA A 143 -26.11 -10.64 -2.36
C ALA A 143 -26.73 -9.24 -2.52
N ASN A 144 -26.03 -8.32 -3.16
CA ASN A 144 -26.47 -6.94 -3.45
C ASN A 144 -25.83 -6.44 -4.75
N ASP A 145 -26.31 -5.32 -5.26
CA ASP A 145 -25.91 -4.73 -6.54
C ASP A 145 -24.93 -3.55 -6.40
N ASN A 146 -24.34 -3.33 -5.21
CA ASN A 146 -23.45 -2.18 -4.96
C ASN A 146 -22.07 -2.31 -5.61
N GLY A 147 -21.66 -3.52 -5.98
CA GLY A 147 -20.31 -3.83 -6.44
C GLY A 147 -19.28 -3.87 -5.29
N MET A 148 -18.02 -4.04 -5.66
CA MET A 148 -16.92 -4.11 -4.67
C MET A 148 -16.03 -2.86 -4.67
N PHE A 149 -16.36 -1.84 -5.48
CA PHE A 149 -15.52 -0.63 -5.64
C PHE A 149 -16.29 0.66 -5.52
#